data_f26404ca31007e85478f2e682c6644f0
#
_entry.id   f26404ca31007e85478f2e682c6644f0
#
_cell.length_a   1.000
_cell.length_b   1.000
_cell.length_c   1.000
_cell.angle_alpha   90.00
_cell.angle_beta   90.00
_cell.angle_gamma   90.00
#
_symmetry.space_group_name_H-M   'P 1'
#
loop_
_entity.id
_entity.type
_entity.pdbx_description
1 polymer ?
#
loop_
_entity_poly.entity_id
_entity_poly.type
_entity_poly.pdbx_seq_one_letter_code
_entity_poly.pdbx_strand_id
1 'polypeptide(L)'
;MTLNDHQPESADVQTVASESWWNDGDPAQVISVMEGVVALPSAAQAQELFAKFPPQWQQCAGKTTTEQTGPISTTTVIGDIHVADSVVAATNTATATLPNMPALQPTPQARAIGVRLNCLVEVEVVFFGDRRPSDPGTANPDTSATDIAQAMMDKVSDLS
;
A
#
# COMPACT_ATOMS: atom_id res chain seq x y z
N MET A 1 5.79 5.82 2.11
CA MET A 1 6.10 5.50 3.50
C MET A 1 5.48 4.16 3.79
N THR A 2 6.28 3.13 3.89
CA THR A 2 5.86 1.73 4.08
C THR A 2 6.07 1.33 5.54
N LEU A 3 5.54 0.18 5.98
CA LEU A 3 5.89 -0.41 7.29
C LEU A 3 7.41 -0.56 7.45
N ASN A 4 8.15 -0.72 6.33
CA ASN A 4 9.61 -0.77 6.33
C ASN A 4 10.29 0.57 6.64
N ASP A 5 9.64 1.70 6.40
CA ASP A 5 10.20 3.03 6.69
C ASP A 5 10.07 3.40 8.17
N HIS A 6 9.21 2.69 8.88
CA HIS A 6 9.05 2.74 10.33
C HIS A 6 9.30 1.34 10.85
N GLN A 7 10.56 0.89 10.83
CA GLN A 7 10.91 -0.26 11.65
C GLN A 7 10.58 0.11 13.09
N PRO A 8 9.55 -0.49 13.71
CA PRO A 8 9.43 -0.45 15.15
C PRO A 8 10.77 -0.96 15.64
N GLU A 9 11.32 -0.35 16.68
CA GLU A 9 12.55 -0.83 17.28
C GLU A 9 12.45 -2.35 17.37
N SER A 10 13.41 -3.05 16.79
CA SER A 10 13.35 -4.48 16.44
C SER A 10 12.97 -5.44 17.59
N ALA A 11 12.89 -4.92 18.81
CA ALA A 11 12.47 -5.63 20.01
C ALA A 11 10.95 -5.87 20.10
N ASP A 12 10.12 -5.14 19.37
CA ASP A 12 8.66 -5.16 19.55
C ASP A 12 7.91 -5.98 18.47
N VAL A 13 8.59 -6.42 17.41
CA VAL A 13 7.99 -7.25 16.37
C VAL A 13 8.17 -8.73 16.71
N GLN A 14 7.05 -9.48 16.81
CA GLN A 14 7.09 -10.92 17.04
C GLN A 14 7.26 -11.70 15.75
N THR A 15 6.51 -11.34 14.72
CA THR A 15 6.51 -12.04 13.42
C THR A 15 6.17 -11.09 12.30
N VAL A 16 6.82 -11.28 11.17
CA VAL A 16 6.48 -10.63 9.91
C VAL A 16 6.26 -11.70 8.85
N ALA A 17 5.16 -11.59 8.13
CA ALA A 17 4.90 -12.39 6.92
C ALA A 17 4.54 -11.45 5.78
N SER A 18 5.04 -11.73 4.58
CA SER A 18 4.68 -10.95 3.39
C SER A 18 4.60 -11.85 2.18
N GLU A 19 3.75 -11.49 1.24
CA GLU A 19 3.58 -12.16 -0.03
C GLU A 19 3.44 -11.12 -1.15
N SER A 20 3.86 -11.49 -2.35
CA SER A 20 3.75 -10.63 -3.52
C SER A 20 3.24 -11.42 -4.71
N TRP A 21 2.27 -10.86 -5.41
CA TRP A 21 1.64 -11.40 -6.59
C TRP A 21 1.92 -10.50 -7.79
N TRP A 22 2.25 -11.11 -8.91
CA TRP A 22 2.50 -10.40 -10.16
C TRP A 22 1.56 -10.92 -11.25
N ASN A 23 1.05 -10.00 -12.05
CA ASN A 23 0.24 -10.36 -13.20
C ASN A 23 1.10 -11.06 -14.26
N ASP A 24 0.77 -12.31 -14.56
CA ASP A 24 1.44 -13.13 -15.58
C ASP A 24 0.64 -13.16 -16.89
N GLY A 25 0.26 -11.98 -17.39
CA GLY A 25 -0.40 -11.84 -18.68
C GLY A 25 -1.92 -11.89 -18.68
N ASP A 26 -2.55 -11.95 -17.50
CA ASP A 26 -4.00 -11.80 -17.38
C ASP A 26 -4.45 -10.40 -17.84
N PRO A 27 -5.64 -10.25 -18.45
CA PRO A 27 -6.17 -8.96 -18.88
C PRO A 27 -6.59 -8.04 -17.72
N ALA A 28 -6.36 -8.46 -16.47
CA ALA A 28 -6.63 -7.65 -15.29
C ALA A 28 -5.89 -6.32 -15.30
N GLN A 29 -6.49 -5.31 -14.69
CA GLN A 29 -5.88 -3.97 -14.59
C GLN A 29 -4.76 -3.89 -13.55
N VAL A 30 -4.57 -4.91 -12.73
CA VAL A 30 -3.56 -4.97 -11.67
C VAL A 30 -2.24 -5.51 -12.23
N ILE A 31 -1.14 -4.81 -11.94
CA ILE A 31 0.22 -5.26 -12.22
C ILE A 31 0.70 -6.19 -11.11
N SER A 32 0.53 -5.75 -9.86
CA SER A 32 1.01 -6.49 -8.69
C SER A 32 0.18 -6.16 -7.45
N VAL A 33 0.15 -7.11 -6.53
CA VAL A 33 -0.33 -6.94 -5.17
C VAL A 33 0.79 -7.36 -4.22
N MET A 34 1.06 -6.56 -3.21
CA MET A 34 1.92 -6.91 -2.10
C MET A 34 1.09 -6.86 -0.82
N GLU A 35 1.18 -7.91 -0.03
CA GLU A 35 0.50 -8.06 1.25
C GLU A 35 1.52 -8.31 2.35
N GLY A 36 1.31 -7.70 3.50
CA GLY A 36 2.16 -7.89 4.68
C GLY A 36 1.36 -7.93 5.96
N VAL A 37 1.82 -8.74 6.91
CA VAL A 37 1.29 -8.81 8.28
C VAL A 37 2.43 -8.71 9.25
N VAL A 38 2.30 -7.84 10.24
CA VAL A 38 3.23 -7.68 11.36
C VAL A 38 2.49 -7.98 12.65
N ALA A 39 2.93 -9.00 13.38
CA ALA A 39 2.40 -9.32 14.68
C ALA A 39 3.25 -8.65 15.78
N LEU A 40 2.57 -7.99 16.70
CA LEU A 40 3.12 -7.29 17.86
C LEU A 40 2.78 -8.06 19.15
N PRO A 41 3.48 -7.80 20.27
CA PRO A 41 3.25 -8.51 21.52
C PRO A 41 1.84 -8.35 22.10
N SER A 42 1.13 -7.28 21.74
CA SER A 42 -0.21 -7.02 22.23
C SER A 42 -1.05 -6.16 21.28
N ALA A 43 -2.37 -6.26 21.41
CA ALA A 43 -3.29 -5.40 20.69
C ALA A 43 -3.10 -3.91 21.02
N ALA A 44 -2.72 -3.59 22.26
CA ALA A 44 -2.45 -2.21 22.66
C ALA A 44 -1.25 -1.62 21.90
N GLN A 45 -0.17 -2.38 21.72
CA GLN A 45 0.99 -1.96 20.95
C GLN A 45 0.67 -1.82 19.46
N ALA A 46 -0.15 -2.73 18.90
CA ALA A 46 -0.61 -2.62 17.53
C ALA A 46 -1.44 -1.34 17.31
N GLN A 47 -2.35 -1.04 18.20
CA GLN A 47 -3.15 0.19 18.17
C GLN A 47 -2.29 1.45 18.31
N GLU A 48 -1.32 1.45 19.24
CA GLU A 48 -0.40 2.57 19.43
C GLU A 48 0.45 2.83 18.17
N LEU A 49 0.95 1.76 17.54
CA LEU A 49 1.71 1.88 16.31
C LEU A 49 0.82 2.36 15.15
N PHE A 50 -0.37 1.77 15.00
CA PHE A 50 -1.33 2.19 13.97
C PHE A 50 -1.69 3.66 14.09
N ALA A 51 -1.91 4.17 15.30
CA ALA A 51 -2.29 5.57 15.55
C ALA A 51 -1.26 6.60 15.00
N LYS A 52 -0.04 6.17 14.69
CA LYS A 52 1.01 7.04 14.12
C LYS A 52 0.84 7.25 12.61
N PHE A 53 0.23 6.30 11.88
CA PHE A 53 0.13 6.37 10.42
C PHE A 53 -0.87 7.42 9.92
N PRO A 54 -2.12 7.52 10.40
CA PRO A 54 -3.07 8.49 9.89
C PRO A 54 -2.56 9.94 9.89
N PRO A 55 -2.03 10.49 11.00
CA PRO A 55 -1.52 11.86 10.99
C PRO A 55 -0.28 12.06 10.09
N GLN A 56 0.57 11.04 9.96
CA GLN A 56 1.72 11.12 9.07
C GLN A 56 1.28 11.12 7.60
N TRP A 57 0.37 10.24 7.23
CA TRP A 57 -0.13 10.16 5.86
C TRP A 57 -0.90 11.41 5.47
N GLN A 58 -1.75 11.94 6.36
CA GLN A 58 -2.48 13.19 6.11
C GLN A 58 -1.57 14.38 5.83
N GLN A 59 -0.38 14.43 6.46
CA GLN A 59 0.60 15.47 6.16
C GLN A 59 1.20 15.34 4.76
N CYS A 60 1.09 14.18 4.12
CA CYS A 60 1.60 13.91 2.78
C CYS A 60 0.55 14.11 1.68
N ALA A 61 -0.73 14.24 2.02
CA ALA A 61 -1.80 14.42 1.04
C ALA A 61 -1.51 15.58 0.06
N GLY A 62 -1.68 15.32 -1.22
CA GLY A 62 -1.42 16.28 -2.31
C GLY A 62 0.05 16.62 -2.54
N LYS A 63 0.98 16.04 -1.81
CA LYS A 63 2.41 16.28 -2.02
C LYS A 63 2.97 15.43 -3.16
N THR A 64 4.04 15.94 -3.74
CA THR A 64 4.85 15.24 -4.73
C THR A 64 6.20 14.91 -4.12
N THR A 65 6.62 13.66 -4.26
CA THR A 65 7.95 13.19 -3.89
C THR A 65 8.70 12.74 -5.14
N THR A 66 10.03 12.87 -5.14
CA THR A 66 10.87 12.36 -6.23
C THR A 66 11.98 11.53 -5.62
N GLU A 67 12.13 10.33 -6.13
CA GLU A 67 13.17 9.39 -5.74
C GLU A 67 14.04 9.06 -6.95
N GLN A 68 15.35 8.95 -6.71
CA GLN A 68 16.32 8.59 -7.74
C GLN A 68 16.89 7.20 -7.45
N THR A 69 16.67 6.26 -8.36
CA THR A 69 17.22 4.90 -8.26
C THR A 69 18.06 4.61 -9.50
N GLY A 70 19.37 4.78 -9.38
CA GLY A 70 20.27 4.70 -10.53
C GLY A 70 19.92 5.75 -11.60
N PRO A 71 19.69 5.33 -12.87
CA PRO A 71 19.30 6.25 -13.93
C PRO A 71 17.81 6.61 -13.92
N ILE A 72 17.00 5.97 -13.07
CA ILE A 72 15.54 6.13 -13.05
C ILE A 72 15.19 7.20 -12.02
N SER A 73 14.42 8.21 -12.43
CA SER A 73 13.77 9.16 -11.53
C SER A 73 12.28 8.85 -11.45
N THR A 74 11.78 8.54 -10.26
CA THR A 74 10.36 8.28 -10.03
C THR A 74 9.75 9.44 -9.27
N THR A 75 8.76 10.07 -9.88
CA THR A 75 7.95 11.12 -9.25
C THR A 75 6.62 10.52 -8.82
N THR A 76 6.31 10.62 -7.53
CA THR A 76 5.05 10.10 -6.96
C THR A 76 4.21 11.27 -6.46
N VAL A 77 3.00 11.39 -6.97
CA VAL A 77 1.97 12.31 -6.46
C VAL A 77 1.09 11.54 -5.51
N ILE A 78 1.00 12.00 -4.26
CA ILE A 78 0.18 11.40 -3.21
C ILE A 78 -1.22 11.98 -3.33
N GLY A 79 -2.21 11.11 -3.50
CA GLY A 79 -3.62 11.49 -3.60
C GLY A 79 -4.28 11.71 -2.24
N ASP A 80 -5.59 11.51 -2.22
CA ASP A 80 -6.39 11.67 -1.01
C ASP A 80 -6.09 10.57 0.02
N ILE A 81 -6.11 10.96 1.28
CA ILE A 81 -5.93 10.04 2.40
C ILE A 81 -7.29 9.78 3.04
N HIS A 82 -7.67 8.54 3.09
CA HIS A 82 -8.89 8.07 3.74
C HIS A 82 -8.55 7.42 5.08
N VAL A 83 -9.19 7.88 6.14
CA VAL A 83 -8.98 7.36 7.50
C VAL A 83 -10.31 6.83 8.03
N ALA A 84 -10.31 5.58 8.44
CA ALA A 84 -11.37 4.93 9.20
C ALA A 84 -10.80 4.44 10.54
N ASP A 85 -11.65 3.93 11.44
CA ASP A 85 -11.25 3.55 12.80
C ASP A 85 -10.08 2.55 12.85
N SER A 86 -10.00 1.65 11.87
CA SER A 86 -9.00 0.58 11.84
C SER A 86 -8.19 0.51 10.54
N VAL A 87 -8.40 1.45 9.60
CA VAL A 87 -7.71 1.48 8.31
C VAL A 87 -7.34 2.92 7.94
N VAL A 88 -6.13 3.11 7.46
CA VAL A 88 -5.73 4.29 6.69
C VAL A 88 -5.37 3.85 5.28
N ALA A 89 -5.88 4.55 4.28
CA ALA A 89 -5.65 4.24 2.88
C ALA A 89 -5.31 5.49 2.07
N ALA A 90 -4.57 5.31 0.99
CA ALA A 90 -4.18 6.36 0.06
C ALA A 90 -4.11 5.82 -1.37
N THR A 91 -4.41 6.68 -2.33
CA THR A 91 -4.06 6.49 -3.74
C THR A 91 -2.84 7.34 -4.09
N ASN A 92 -1.97 6.82 -4.92
CA ASN A 92 -0.78 7.50 -5.42
C ASN A 92 -0.70 7.35 -6.93
N THR A 93 0.01 8.26 -7.59
CA THR A 93 0.35 8.11 -9.01
C THR A 93 1.84 8.26 -9.18
N ALA A 94 2.51 7.21 -9.59
CA ALA A 94 3.94 7.19 -9.85
C ALA A 94 4.22 7.36 -11.35
N THR A 95 5.23 8.20 -11.67
CA THR A 95 5.70 8.40 -13.05
C THR A 95 7.20 8.24 -13.07
N ALA A 96 7.70 7.27 -13.81
CA ALA A 96 9.12 7.05 -13.99
C ALA A 96 9.65 7.75 -15.23
N THR A 97 10.84 8.31 -15.13
CA THR A 97 11.58 8.95 -16.22
C THR A 97 12.99 8.37 -16.30
N LEU A 98 13.45 8.14 -17.53
CA LEU A 98 14.82 7.74 -17.80
C LEU A 98 15.51 8.81 -18.64
N PRO A 99 16.86 8.94 -18.55
CA PRO A 99 17.62 9.87 -19.37
C PRO A 99 17.35 9.63 -20.87
N ASN A 100 17.07 10.71 -21.60
CA ASN A 100 16.85 10.69 -23.04
C ASN A 100 15.64 9.86 -23.51
N MET A 101 14.70 9.53 -22.63
CA MET A 101 13.44 8.87 -22.96
C MET A 101 12.26 9.74 -22.55
N PRO A 102 11.11 9.66 -23.25
CA PRO A 102 9.87 10.22 -22.75
C PRO A 102 9.53 9.63 -21.38
N ALA A 103 8.85 10.40 -20.54
CA ALA A 103 8.30 9.89 -19.30
C ALA A 103 7.39 8.67 -19.58
N LEU A 104 7.50 7.66 -18.74
CA LEU A 104 6.61 6.50 -18.83
C LEU A 104 5.17 6.90 -18.47
N GLN A 105 4.22 6.08 -18.85
CA GLN A 105 2.83 6.31 -18.47
C GLN A 105 2.70 6.34 -16.95
N PRO A 106 1.89 7.26 -16.40
CA PRO A 106 1.63 7.29 -14.98
C PRO A 106 1.01 5.96 -14.50
N THR A 107 1.52 5.44 -13.41
CA THR A 107 1.11 4.18 -12.80
C THR A 107 0.32 4.45 -11.53
N PRO A 108 -1.01 4.23 -11.51
CA PRO A 108 -1.79 4.33 -10.30
C PRO A 108 -1.40 3.26 -9.29
N GLN A 109 -1.40 3.63 -8.02
CA GLN A 109 -1.12 2.74 -6.89
C GLN A 109 -2.14 3.01 -5.78
N ALA A 110 -2.55 1.96 -5.09
CA ALA A 110 -3.35 2.07 -3.88
C ALA A 110 -2.61 1.42 -2.72
N ARG A 111 -2.66 2.04 -1.56
CA ARG A 111 -2.05 1.53 -0.33
C ARG A 111 -3.03 1.58 0.82
N ALA A 112 -2.97 0.59 1.69
CA ALA A 112 -3.72 0.58 2.94
C ALA A 112 -2.88 -0.03 4.06
N ILE A 113 -3.04 0.51 5.27
CA ILE A 113 -2.58 -0.10 6.52
C ILE A 113 -3.80 -0.27 7.41
N GLY A 114 -3.99 -1.48 7.91
CA GLY A 114 -5.04 -1.81 8.84
C GLY A 114 -4.51 -2.34 10.16
N VAL A 115 -5.33 -2.28 11.21
CA VAL A 115 -5.03 -2.85 12.52
C VAL A 115 -6.14 -3.77 12.99
N ARG A 116 -5.76 -4.98 13.42
CA ARG A 116 -6.69 -5.97 13.97
C ARG A 116 -6.02 -6.80 15.02
N LEU A 117 -6.60 -6.83 16.23
CA LEU A 117 -6.00 -7.50 17.38
C LEU A 117 -4.56 -7.00 17.61
N ASN A 118 -3.60 -7.90 17.70
CA ASN A 118 -2.19 -7.57 17.82
C ASN A 118 -1.43 -7.50 16.49
N CYS A 119 -2.15 -7.43 15.37
CA CYS A 119 -1.57 -7.39 14.02
C CYS A 119 -1.80 -6.06 13.33
N LEU A 120 -0.79 -5.61 12.58
CA LEU A 120 -0.93 -4.65 11.49
C LEU A 120 -0.93 -5.42 10.18
N VAL A 121 -1.77 -5.00 9.25
CA VAL A 121 -1.78 -5.48 7.87
C VAL A 121 -1.39 -4.32 6.95
N GLU A 122 -0.60 -4.61 5.92
CA GLU A 122 -0.25 -3.65 4.87
C GLU A 122 -0.61 -4.24 3.51
N VAL A 123 -1.14 -3.41 2.64
CA VAL A 123 -1.48 -3.77 1.25
C VAL A 123 -0.97 -2.68 0.32
N GLU A 124 -0.34 -3.09 -0.77
CA GLU A 124 -0.05 -2.25 -1.92
C GLU A 124 -0.59 -2.92 -3.18
N VAL A 125 -1.34 -2.18 -3.97
CA VAL A 125 -1.85 -2.60 -5.28
C VAL A 125 -1.32 -1.63 -6.32
N VAL A 126 -0.66 -2.17 -7.35
CA VAL A 126 -0.14 -1.40 -8.49
C VAL A 126 -0.98 -1.70 -9.72
N PHE A 127 -1.42 -0.68 -10.43
CA PHE A 127 -2.31 -0.81 -11.58
C PHE A 127 -1.60 -0.41 -12.88
N PHE A 128 -2.04 -0.97 -14.01
CA PHE A 128 -1.60 -0.47 -15.31
C PHE A 128 -2.11 0.95 -15.55
N GLY A 129 -1.24 1.82 -16.04
CA GLY A 129 -1.58 3.23 -16.33
C GLY A 129 -2.45 3.39 -17.57
N ASP A 130 -2.36 2.46 -18.51
CA ASP A 130 -3.23 2.39 -19.68
C ASP A 130 -4.46 1.54 -19.35
N ARG A 131 -5.63 2.07 -19.65
CA ARG A 131 -6.86 1.28 -19.60
C ARG A 131 -6.77 0.23 -20.69
N ARG A 132 -6.43 -0.99 -20.34
CA ARG A 132 -6.56 -2.13 -21.25
C ARG A 132 -8.04 -2.34 -21.54
N PRO A 133 -8.48 -2.28 -22.80
CA PRO A 133 -9.90 -2.24 -23.13
C PRO A 133 -10.64 -3.56 -22.91
N SER A 134 -9.97 -4.62 -22.47
CA SER A 134 -10.50 -5.98 -22.55
C SER A 134 -11.21 -6.48 -21.32
N ASP A 135 -11.03 -5.88 -20.15
CA ASP A 135 -11.81 -6.27 -18.97
C ASP A 135 -12.02 -5.08 -18.03
N PRO A 136 -13.27 -4.68 -17.80
CA PRO A 136 -13.59 -3.76 -16.72
C PRO A 136 -13.46 -4.43 -15.35
N GLY A 137 -12.45 -5.32 -15.19
CA GLY A 137 -12.24 -6.04 -13.94
C GLY A 137 -12.53 -5.16 -12.73
N THR A 138 -12.94 -5.76 -11.66
CA THR A 138 -13.41 -5.11 -10.42
C THR A 138 -12.33 -4.30 -9.69
N ALA A 139 -11.09 -4.29 -10.20
CA ALA A 139 -9.98 -3.57 -9.58
C ALA A 139 -10.18 -2.05 -9.71
N ASN A 140 -10.42 -1.44 -8.56
CA ASN A 140 -10.61 0.00 -8.42
C ASN A 140 -9.50 0.57 -7.53
N PRO A 141 -8.66 1.51 -8.02
CA PRO A 141 -7.61 2.13 -7.19
C PRO A 141 -8.13 2.74 -5.90
N ASP A 142 -9.36 3.23 -5.87
CA ASP A 142 -9.92 3.91 -4.70
C ASP A 142 -10.33 2.94 -3.57
N THR A 143 -10.58 1.67 -3.88
CA THR A 143 -11.10 0.71 -2.89
C THR A 143 -10.26 -0.56 -2.74
N SER A 144 -9.55 -1.00 -3.78
CA SER A 144 -8.94 -2.34 -3.81
C SER A 144 -7.99 -2.60 -2.64
N ALA A 145 -7.13 -1.66 -2.27
CA ALA A 145 -6.22 -1.86 -1.14
C ALA A 145 -6.98 -1.92 0.19
N THR A 146 -8.04 -1.13 0.36
CA THR A 146 -8.89 -1.15 1.55
C THR A 146 -9.67 -2.47 1.66
N ASP A 147 -10.23 -2.94 0.54
CA ASP A 147 -11.01 -4.19 0.50
C ASP A 147 -10.13 -5.39 0.84
N ILE A 148 -8.90 -5.44 0.30
CA ILE A 148 -7.92 -6.49 0.62
C ILE A 148 -7.49 -6.39 2.10
N ALA A 149 -7.16 -5.18 2.58
CA ALA A 149 -6.78 -5.00 3.98
C ALA A 149 -7.91 -5.44 4.93
N GLN A 150 -9.17 -5.16 4.59
CA GLN A 150 -10.31 -5.63 5.39
C GLN A 150 -10.41 -7.16 5.38
N ALA A 151 -10.26 -7.81 4.23
CA ALA A 151 -10.27 -9.27 4.14
C ALA A 151 -9.13 -9.90 4.96
N MET A 152 -7.93 -9.30 4.95
CA MET A 152 -6.80 -9.76 5.78
C MET A 152 -7.11 -9.60 7.27
N MET A 153 -7.69 -8.47 7.69
CA MET A 153 -8.08 -8.23 9.08
C MET A 153 -9.15 -9.21 9.56
N ASP A 154 -10.12 -9.53 8.71
CA ASP A 154 -11.15 -10.53 9.02
C ASP A 154 -10.51 -11.92 9.22
N LYS A 155 -9.57 -12.29 8.35
CA LYS A 155 -8.80 -13.54 8.48
C LYS A 155 -7.96 -13.59 9.75
N VAL A 156 -7.34 -12.48 10.18
CA VAL A 156 -6.65 -12.39 11.48
C VAL A 156 -7.61 -12.67 12.64
N SER A 157 -8.86 -12.17 12.55
CA SER A 157 -9.87 -12.42 13.58
C SER A 157 -10.31 -13.89 13.64
N ASP A 158 -10.43 -14.56 12.48
CA ASP A 158 -10.87 -15.94 12.38
C ASP A 158 -9.81 -16.95 12.89
N LEU A 159 -8.54 -16.55 12.91
CA LEU A 159 -7.41 -17.38 13.36
C LEU A 159 -7.09 -17.21 14.85
N SER A 160 -7.79 -16.33 15.56
CA SER A 160 -7.57 -15.97 16.96
C SER A 160 -8.64 -16.53 17.84
#